data_6d9fc3bf2cc617d3a8d134751f2add85
#
_entry.id   6d9fc3bf2cc617d3a8d134751f2add85
#
_cell.length_a   1.000
_cell.length_b   1.000
_cell.length_c   1.000
_cell.angle_alpha   90.00
_cell.angle_beta   90.00
_cell.angle_gamma   90.00
#
_symmetry.space_group_name_H-M   'P 1'
#
loop_
_entity.id
_entity.type
_entity.pdbx_description
1 polymer ?
#
loop_
_entity_poly.entity_id
_entity_poly.type
_entity_poly.pdbx_seq_one_letter_code
_entity_poly.pdbx_strand_id
1 'polypeptide(L)'
;RGTVKWAAGSLWGSHPEETVDTLTQSLDRWVRTGASATITGNAAADRACTRYARVPQGARTCTFCTMLASRGWVYASKASAGGLTRYHPGCDCAIVPSFGKRGSTPQLQGYDPDAYLALYEQGRARAGSGSETDILAAMRRANPDQYTDGVHAD
;
A
#
# COMPACT_ATOMS: atom_id res chain seq x y z
N ARG A 1 10.66 21.69 -0.33
CA ARG A 1 11.19 22.55 -1.44
C ARG A 1 11.78 21.72 -2.58
N GLY A 2 12.46 20.60 -2.35
CA GLY A 2 13.10 19.78 -3.39
C GLY A 2 12.13 19.18 -4.40
N THR A 3 11.02 18.57 -3.95
CA THR A 3 10.05 17.90 -4.82
C THR A 3 9.33 18.86 -5.77
N VAL A 4 8.93 20.03 -5.28
CA VAL A 4 8.28 21.07 -6.10
C VAL A 4 9.24 21.60 -7.17
N LYS A 5 10.49 21.82 -6.79
CA LYS A 5 11.53 22.30 -7.72
C LYS A 5 11.85 21.24 -8.80
N TRP A 6 11.87 19.97 -8.41
CA TRP A 6 12.07 18.86 -9.33
C TRP A 6 10.88 18.69 -10.30
N ALA A 7 9.65 18.71 -9.79
CA ALA A 7 8.45 18.58 -10.61
C ALA A 7 8.27 19.78 -11.57
N ALA A 8 8.63 20.99 -11.12
CA ALA A 8 8.58 22.18 -11.96
C ALA A 8 9.59 22.15 -13.11
N GLY A 9 10.60 21.28 -13.06
CA GLY A 9 11.57 21.11 -14.17
C GLY A 9 10.91 20.71 -15.49
N SER A 10 9.86 19.89 -15.44
CA SER A 10 9.13 19.45 -16.65
C SER A 10 8.29 20.54 -17.32
N LEU A 11 7.99 21.65 -16.63
CA LEU A 11 7.28 22.80 -17.22
C LEU A 11 8.01 23.41 -18.43
N TRP A 12 9.32 23.28 -18.46
CA TRP A 12 10.17 23.80 -19.55
C TRP A 12 10.68 22.68 -20.47
N GLY A 13 10.15 21.45 -20.29
CA GLY A 13 10.47 20.29 -21.13
C GLY A 13 9.47 20.09 -22.27
N SER A 14 9.59 18.96 -22.95
CA SER A 14 8.69 18.54 -24.04
C SER A 14 7.29 18.12 -23.58
N HIS A 15 7.11 17.82 -22.28
CA HIS A 15 5.87 17.31 -21.70
C HIS A 15 5.49 18.08 -20.42
N PRO A 16 5.08 19.36 -20.53
CA PRO A 16 4.72 20.17 -19.35
C PRO A 16 3.50 19.65 -18.59
N GLU A 17 2.60 18.90 -19.25
CA GLU A 17 1.43 18.23 -18.67
C GLU A 17 1.82 17.24 -17.57
N GLU A 18 2.96 16.56 -17.67
CA GLU A 18 3.46 15.62 -16.67
C GLU A 18 3.74 16.29 -15.31
N THR A 19 3.91 17.63 -15.31
CA THR A 19 4.11 18.39 -14.07
C THR A 19 2.90 18.28 -13.15
N VAL A 20 1.69 18.38 -13.69
CA VAL A 20 0.44 18.31 -12.93
C VAL A 20 0.30 16.92 -12.31
N ASP A 21 0.52 15.87 -13.10
CA ASP A 21 0.44 14.49 -12.63
C ASP A 21 1.48 14.21 -11.53
N THR A 22 2.71 14.64 -11.73
CA THR A 22 3.80 14.50 -10.76
C THR A 22 3.51 15.22 -9.45
N LEU A 23 2.99 16.44 -9.50
CA LEU A 23 2.60 17.20 -8.32
C LEU A 23 1.40 16.56 -7.61
N THR A 24 0.39 16.13 -8.36
CA THR A 24 -0.80 15.47 -7.81
C THR A 24 -0.43 14.19 -7.06
N GLN A 25 0.40 13.34 -7.66
CA GLN A 25 0.89 12.11 -7.03
C GLN A 25 1.73 12.40 -5.78
N SER A 26 2.53 13.46 -5.82
CA SER A 26 3.35 13.88 -4.67
C SER A 26 2.47 14.39 -3.51
N LEU A 27 1.45 15.19 -3.82
CA LEU A 27 0.49 15.69 -2.84
C LEU A 27 -0.32 14.55 -2.22
N ASP A 28 -0.86 13.63 -3.01
CA ASP A 28 -1.57 12.46 -2.51
C ASP A 28 -0.70 11.65 -1.53
N ARG A 29 0.55 11.39 -1.91
CA ARG A 29 1.50 10.71 -1.04
C ARG A 29 1.76 11.46 0.28
N TRP A 30 1.89 12.79 0.24
CA TRP A 30 2.11 13.58 1.46
C TRP A 30 0.90 13.59 2.37
N VAL A 31 -0.31 13.70 1.81
CA VAL A 31 -1.57 13.64 2.57
C VAL A 31 -1.70 12.29 3.26
N ARG A 32 -1.50 11.18 2.53
CA ARG A 32 -1.54 9.84 3.09
C ARG A 32 -0.47 9.60 4.14
N THR A 33 0.73 10.10 3.92
CA THR A 33 1.83 10.03 4.88
C THR A 33 1.48 10.78 6.17
N GLY A 34 0.95 11.99 6.06
CA GLY A 34 0.52 12.80 7.21
C GLY A 34 -0.63 12.15 7.99
N ALA A 35 -1.66 11.68 7.29
CA ALA A 35 -2.78 10.96 7.90
C ALA A 35 -2.30 9.70 8.65
N SER A 36 -1.47 8.88 8.00
CA SER A 36 -0.90 7.69 8.62
C SER A 36 -0.02 8.01 9.83
N ALA A 37 0.74 9.13 9.78
CA ALA A 37 1.56 9.58 10.90
C ALA A 37 0.70 9.94 12.12
N THR A 38 -0.39 10.66 11.89
CA THR A 38 -1.34 11.07 12.93
C THR A 38 -2.02 9.86 13.56
N ILE A 39 -2.59 8.97 12.74
CA ILE A 39 -3.27 7.77 13.21
C ILE A 39 -2.33 6.88 14.03
N THR A 40 -1.15 6.60 13.48
CA THR A 40 -0.19 5.71 14.14
C THR A 40 0.46 6.35 15.36
N GLY A 41 0.63 7.68 15.37
CA GLY A 41 1.12 8.41 16.53
C GLY A 41 0.15 8.32 17.70
N ASN A 42 -1.13 8.57 17.45
CA ASN A 42 -2.18 8.47 18.47
C ASN A 42 -2.36 7.02 18.94
N ALA A 43 -2.41 6.07 18.01
CA ALA A 43 -2.54 4.66 18.36
C ALA A 43 -1.35 4.12 19.18
N ALA A 44 -0.13 4.59 18.91
CA ALA A 44 1.06 4.18 19.68
C ALA A 44 1.04 4.69 21.13
N ALA A 45 0.31 5.78 21.39
CA ALA A 45 0.11 6.31 22.74
C ALA A 45 -1.00 5.58 23.51
N ASP A 46 -1.86 4.84 22.82
CA ASP A 46 -2.97 4.10 23.42
C ASP A 46 -2.58 2.65 23.73
N ARG A 47 -2.65 2.29 25.01
CA ARG A 47 -2.32 0.92 25.48
C ARG A 47 -3.30 -0.15 24.96
N ALA A 48 -4.50 0.26 24.52
CA ALA A 48 -5.48 -0.64 23.93
C ALA A 48 -5.15 -1.00 22.47
N CYS A 49 -4.27 -0.23 21.81
CA CYS A 49 -3.79 -0.58 20.46
C CYS A 49 -2.81 -1.76 20.55
N THR A 50 -3.20 -2.88 19.97
CA THR A 50 -2.43 -4.13 20.08
C THR A 50 -1.68 -4.50 18.80
N ARG A 51 -2.22 -4.16 17.65
CA ARG A 51 -1.68 -4.51 16.32
C ARG A 51 -2.09 -3.51 15.26
N TYR A 52 -1.48 -3.64 14.08
CA TYR A 52 -1.83 -2.88 12.90
C TYR A 52 -2.05 -3.82 11.71
N ALA A 53 -2.83 -3.37 10.74
CA ALA A 53 -2.94 -3.98 9.41
C ALA A 53 -2.67 -2.94 8.32
N ARG A 54 -2.32 -3.43 7.12
CA ARG A 54 -2.32 -2.63 5.90
C ARG A 54 -3.61 -2.92 5.14
N VAL A 55 -4.46 -1.91 5.01
CA VAL A 55 -5.81 -2.04 4.47
C VAL A 55 -5.93 -1.20 3.20
N PRO A 56 -6.14 -1.82 2.04
CA PRO A 56 -6.47 -1.11 0.81
C PRO A 56 -7.76 -0.31 0.95
N GLN A 57 -7.81 0.87 0.36
CA GLN A 57 -8.95 1.80 0.46
C GLN A 57 -9.67 1.99 -0.89
N GLY A 58 -9.01 1.65 -2.00
CA GLY A 58 -9.57 1.78 -3.34
C GLY A 58 -10.30 0.53 -3.80
N ALA A 59 -11.06 0.66 -4.90
CA ALA A 59 -11.73 -0.47 -5.56
C ALA A 59 -10.70 -1.48 -6.15
N ARG A 60 -9.54 -0.99 -6.54
CA ARG A 60 -8.37 -1.79 -6.93
C ARG A 60 -7.15 -1.28 -6.19
N THR A 61 -6.25 -2.20 -5.85
CA THR A 61 -4.99 -1.86 -5.19
C THR A 61 -3.79 -2.42 -5.99
N CYS A 62 -2.59 -1.98 -5.68
CA CYS A 62 -1.39 -2.54 -6.32
C CYS A 62 -1.02 -3.91 -5.73
N THR A 63 -0.24 -4.69 -6.47
CA THR A 63 0.21 -6.01 -6.03
C THR A 63 1.00 -5.97 -4.72
N PHE A 64 1.81 -4.93 -4.51
CA PHE A 64 2.55 -4.75 -3.26
C PHE A 64 1.62 -4.53 -2.06
N CYS A 65 0.58 -3.69 -2.20
CA CYS A 65 -0.42 -3.51 -1.15
C CYS A 65 -1.25 -4.77 -0.92
N THR A 66 -1.56 -5.55 -1.96
CA THR A 66 -2.20 -6.87 -1.84
C THR A 66 -1.36 -7.80 -0.98
N MET A 67 -0.06 -7.90 -1.22
CA MET A 67 0.86 -8.69 -0.41
C MET A 67 0.91 -8.23 1.05
N LEU A 68 0.92 -6.91 1.31
CA LEU A 68 0.90 -6.40 2.68
C LEU A 68 -0.45 -6.64 3.37
N ALA A 69 -1.55 -6.52 2.65
CA ALA A 69 -2.90 -6.76 3.14
C ALA A 69 -3.14 -8.24 3.48
N SER A 70 -2.54 -9.16 2.73
CA SER A 70 -2.64 -10.61 2.96
C SER A 70 -2.09 -11.06 4.33
N ARG A 71 -1.24 -10.25 4.93
CA ARG A 71 -0.65 -10.54 6.26
C ARG A 71 -1.61 -10.28 7.41
N GLY A 72 -2.73 -9.60 7.17
CA GLY A 72 -3.71 -9.30 8.21
C GLY A 72 -3.15 -8.43 9.34
N TRP A 73 -3.59 -8.71 10.55
CA TRP A 73 -3.29 -7.96 11.78
C TRP A 73 -2.01 -8.45 12.48
N VAL A 74 -0.92 -8.59 11.73
CA VAL A 74 0.33 -9.17 12.27
C VAL A 74 1.34 -8.13 12.73
N TYR A 75 1.18 -6.89 12.33
CA TYR A 75 2.17 -5.86 12.60
C TYR A 75 2.07 -5.37 14.05
N ALA A 76 3.14 -5.61 14.83
CA ALA A 76 3.17 -5.28 16.25
C ALA A 76 3.52 -3.81 16.54
N SER A 77 3.96 -3.05 15.54
CA SER A 77 4.34 -1.66 15.67
C SER A 77 4.13 -0.90 14.36
N LYS A 78 4.10 0.43 14.44
CA LYS A 78 4.14 1.35 13.30
C LYS A 78 5.30 1.02 12.34
N ALA A 79 6.48 0.74 12.86
CA ALA A 79 7.65 0.42 12.07
C ALA A 79 7.48 -0.90 11.29
N SER A 80 6.94 -1.94 11.93
CA SER A 80 6.70 -3.24 11.30
C SER A 80 5.60 -3.18 10.24
N ALA A 81 4.60 -2.29 10.39
CA ALA A 81 3.57 -2.05 9.39
C ALA A 81 4.09 -1.29 8.13
N GLY A 82 5.38 -1.02 8.07
CA GLY A 82 6.04 -0.41 6.93
C GLY A 82 6.30 1.09 7.08
N GLY A 83 5.97 1.68 8.24
CA GLY A 83 6.23 3.09 8.55
C GLY A 83 5.67 4.07 7.53
N LEU A 84 6.20 5.28 7.54
CA LEU A 84 5.80 6.37 6.63
C LEU A 84 6.54 6.34 5.28
N THR A 85 7.51 5.44 5.12
CA THR A 85 8.47 5.46 4.01
C THR A 85 8.10 4.53 2.84
N ARG A 86 7.10 3.66 3.00
CA ARG A 86 6.72 2.65 2.02
C ARG A 86 5.46 2.96 1.22
N TYR A 87 5.15 4.23 1.05
CA TYR A 87 4.12 4.67 0.11
C TYR A 87 4.79 5.06 -1.22
N HIS A 88 4.41 4.38 -2.29
CA HIS A 88 4.79 4.74 -3.65
C HIS A 88 3.70 5.65 -4.27
N PRO A 89 3.96 6.30 -5.41
CA PRO A 89 2.92 7.02 -6.16
C PRO A 89 1.76 6.08 -6.50
N GLY A 90 0.52 6.54 -6.30
CA GLY A 90 -0.68 5.74 -6.54
C GLY A 90 -0.96 4.64 -5.48
N CYS A 91 -0.24 4.63 -4.34
CA CYS A 91 -0.53 3.72 -3.25
C CYS A 91 -1.84 4.11 -2.56
N ASP A 92 -2.79 3.18 -2.46
CA ASP A 92 -4.12 3.40 -1.87
C ASP A 92 -4.27 2.85 -0.45
N CYS A 93 -3.31 2.10 0.07
CA CYS A 93 -3.45 1.45 1.37
C CYS A 93 -3.21 2.39 2.56
N ALA A 94 -3.95 2.15 3.63
CA ALA A 94 -3.80 2.82 4.92
C ALA A 94 -3.23 1.86 5.98
N ILE A 95 -2.58 2.43 7.01
CA ILE A 95 -2.25 1.70 8.23
C ILE A 95 -3.43 1.85 9.18
N VAL A 96 -4.04 0.74 9.57
CA VAL A 96 -5.20 0.72 10.46
C VAL A 96 -4.78 0.07 11.78
N PRO A 97 -4.95 0.77 12.93
CA PRO A 97 -4.71 0.20 14.25
C PRO A 97 -5.87 -0.69 14.70
N SER A 98 -5.57 -1.70 15.47
CA SER A 98 -6.53 -2.58 16.13
C SER A 98 -6.61 -2.25 17.61
N PHE A 99 -7.83 -2.06 18.10
CA PHE A 99 -8.12 -1.86 19.53
C PHE A 99 -8.94 -3.06 20.02
N GLY A 100 -8.45 -3.78 21.00
CA GLY A 100 -9.16 -4.93 21.53
C GLY A 100 -8.27 -5.90 22.29
N LYS A 101 -8.84 -7.05 22.69
CA LYS A 101 -8.10 -8.08 23.41
C LYS A 101 -6.98 -8.65 22.53
N ARG A 102 -5.81 -8.81 23.10
CA ARG A 102 -4.69 -9.49 22.45
C ARG A 102 -5.13 -10.90 22.01
N GLY A 103 -4.98 -11.22 20.72
CA GLY A 103 -5.37 -12.52 20.16
C GLY A 103 -6.75 -12.56 19.52
N SER A 104 -7.60 -11.52 19.67
CA SER A 104 -8.81 -11.39 18.84
C SER A 104 -8.45 -10.91 17.43
N THR A 105 -9.09 -11.48 16.42
CA THR A 105 -9.00 -10.97 15.05
C THR A 105 -10.03 -9.85 14.89
N PRO A 106 -9.62 -8.60 14.71
CA PRO A 106 -10.55 -7.51 14.48
C PRO A 106 -11.31 -7.73 13.17
N GLN A 107 -12.60 -7.43 13.19
CA GLN A 107 -13.42 -7.41 11.99
C GLN A 107 -13.47 -5.97 11.47
N LEU A 108 -13.06 -5.75 10.25
CA LEU A 108 -13.16 -4.48 9.56
C LEU A 108 -13.97 -4.67 8.28
N GLN A 109 -15.07 -3.94 8.16
CA GLN A 109 -15.92 -4.02 6.98
C GLN A 109 -15.12 -3.69 5.70
N GLY A 110 -15.23 -4.53 4.70
CA GLY A 110 -14.51 -4.37 3.42
C GLY A 110 -13.05 -4.81 3.43
N TYR A 111 -12.56 -5.39 4.53
CA TYR A 111 -11.21 -5.93 4.61
C TYR A 111 -11.22 -7.43 4.95
N ASP A 112 -10.82 -8.23 4.00
CA ASP A 112 -10.68 -9.68 4.12
C ASP A 112 -9.23 -10.09 3.79
N PRO A 113 -8.38 -10.28 4.80
CA PRO A 113 -6.98 -10.67 4.56
C PRO A 113 -6.83 -12.03 3.89
N ASP A 114 -7.79 -12.95 4.06
CA ASP A 114 -7.72 -14.28 3.46
C ASP A 114 -7.97 -14.22 1.94
N ALA A 115 -8.84 -13.32 1.50
CA ALA A 115 -9.02 -13.05 0.06
C ALA A 115 -7.73 -12.49 -0.57
N TYR A 116 -7.04 -11.57 0.11
CA TYR A 116 -5.73 -11.06 -0.34
C TYR A 116 -4.65 -12.14 -0.31
N LEU A 117 -4.69 -13.04 0.69
CA LEU A 117 -3.76 -14.17 0.77
C LEU A 117 -3.94 -15.13 -0.41
N ALA A 118 -5.17 -15.43 -0.78
CA ALA A 118 -5.46 -16.29 -1.94
C ALA A 118 -4.86 -15.70 -3.24
N LEU A 119 -4.97 -14.39 -3.44
CA LEU A 119 -4.35 -13.69 -4.58
C LEU A 119 -2.82 -13.76 -4.55
N TYR A 120 -2.23 -13.56 -3.39
CA TYR A 120 -0.77 -13.65 -3.22
C TYR A 120 -0.26 -15.08 -3.48
N GLU A 121 -0.92 -16.12 -2.96
CA GLU A 121 -0.55 -17.53 -3.17
C GLU A 121 -0.71 -17.94 -4.64
N GLN A 122 -1.70 -17.43 -5.36
CA GLN A 122 -1.80 -17.64 -6.81
C GLN A 122 -0.60 -17.04 -7.56
N GLY A 123 -0.17 -15.83 -7.18
CA GLY A 123 1.04 -15.21 -7.73
C GLY A 123 2.28 -16.01 -7.42
N ARG A 124 2.42 -16.47 -6.17
CA ARG A 124 3.53 -17.30 -5.70
C ARG A 124 3.64 -18.61 -6.47
N ALA A 125 2.52 -19.28 -6.70
CA ALA A 125 2.48 -20.53 -7.46
C ALA A 125 2.95 -20.35 -8.92
N ARG A 126 2.79 -19.17 -9.49
CA ARG A 126 3.17 -18.84 -10.88
C ARG A 126 4.56 -18.21 -11.01
N ALA A 127 5.16 -17.76 -9.92
CA ALA A 127 6.41 -17.00 -9.95
C ALA A 127 7.64 -17.86 -10.32
N GLY A 128 7.60 -19.17 -10.06
CA GLY A 128 8.73 -20.07 -10.28
C GLY A 128 9.91 -19.83 -9.32
N SER A 129 9.83 -18.82 -8.46
CA SER A 129 10.80 -18.48 -7.41
C SER A 129 10.11 -17.98 -6.14
N GLY A 130 10.85 -17.97 -5.00
CA GLY A 130 10.40 -17.39 -3.74
C GLY A 130 10.67 -15.89 -3.60
N SER A 131 11.19 -15.24 -4.65
CA SER A 131 11.50 -13.82 -4.65
C SER A 131 10.22 -12.98 -4.61
N GLU A 132 10.14 -12.00 -3.70
CA GLU A 132 9.03 -11.04 -3.64
C GLU A 132 8.80 -10.35 -4.99
N THR A 133 9.87 -9.92 -5.64
CA THR A 133 9.82 -9.26 -6.95
C THR A 133 9.17 -10.14 -8.02
N ASP A 134 9.53 -11.41 -8.08
CA ASP A 134 9.01 -12.36 -9.07
C ASP A 134 7.55 -12.69 -8.79
N ILE A 135 7.18 -12.83 -7.53
CA ILE A 135 5.80 -13.06 -7.10
C ILE A 135 4.90 -11.90 -7.52
N LEU A 136 5.30 -10.65 -7.18
CA LEU A 136 4.53 -9.47 -7.55
C LEU A 136 4.47 -9.29 -9.08
N ALA A 137 5.54 -9.60 -9.81
CA ALA A 137 5.53 -9.58 -11.27
C ALA A 137 4.59 -10.65 -11.87
N ALA A 138 4.54 -11.84 -11.28
CA ALA A 138 3.61 -12.89 -11.68
C ALA A 138 2.15 -12.49 -11.42
N MET A 139 1.85 -11.83 -10.28
CA MET A 139 0.53 -11.29 -9.97
C MET A 139 0.07 -10.29 -11.02
N ARG A 140 0.92 -9.30 -11.38
CA ARG A 140 0.62 -8.27 -12.38
C ARG A 140 0.25 -8.82 -13.74
N ARG A 141 0.98 -9.85 -14.18
CA ARG A 141 0.73 -10.50 -15.48
C ARG A 141 -0.47 -11.43 -15.47
N ALA A 142 -0.74 -12.09 -14.35
CA ALA A 142 -1.81 -13.08 -14.27
C ALA A 142 -3.21 -12.46 -14.27
N ASN A 143 -3.37 -11.30 -13.62
CA ASN A 143 -4.66 -10.63 -13.46
C ASN A 143 -4.46 -9.10 -13.58
N PRO A 144 -4.11 -8.59 -14.78
CA PRO A 144 -3.73 -7.18 -14.95
C PRO A 144 -4.87 -6.21 -14.58
N ASP A 145 -6.11 -6.57 -14.85
CA ASP A 145 -7.28 -5.72 -14.54
C ASP A 145 -7.60 -5.63 -13.05
N GLN A 146 -7.08 -6.55 -12.25
CA GLN A 146 -7.34 -6.60 -10.82
C GLN A 146 -6.47 -5.62 -10.02
N TYR A 147 -5.33 -5.23 -10.57
CA TYR A 147 -4.35 -4.39 -9.91
C TYR A 147 -4.21 -3.02 -10.57
N THR A 148 -3.87 -2.00 -9.77
CA THR A 148 -3.54 -0.66 -10.30
C THR A 148 -2.20 -0.63 -11.03
N ASP A 149 -1.32 -1.60 -10.77
CA ASP A 149 -0.02 -1.79 -11.38
C ASP A 149 0.03 -3.03 -12.30
N GLY A 150 -1.13 -3.47 -12.80
CA GLY A 150 -1.25 -4.60 -13.71
C GLY A 150 -0.52 -4.35 -15.04
N VAL A 151 0.02 -5.42 -15.64
CA VAL A 151 0.74 -5.40 -16.92
C VAL A 151 -0.04 -6.21 -17.94
N HIS A 152 -0.58 -5.52 -18.95
CA HIS A 152 -1.23 -6.14 -20.10
C HIS A 152 -0.17 -6.64 -21.08
N ALA A 153 -0.38 -7.81 -21.66
CA ALA A 153 0.43 -8.26 -22.79
C ALA A 153 0.01 -7.46 -24.03
N ASP A 154 0.99 -6.93 -24.75
CA ASP A 154 0.81 -6.30 -26.05
C ASP A 154 0.44 -7.33 -27.11
#